data_54b252d5dc0860cac6328efe282d7053
#
_entry.id   54b252d5dc0860cac6328efe282d7053
#
_cell.length_a   1.000
_cell.length_b   1.000
_cell.length_c   1.000
_cell.angle_alpha   90.00
_cell.angle_beta   90.00
_cell.angle_gamma   90.00
#
_symmetry.space_group_name_H-M   'P 1'
#
loop_
_entity.id
_entity.type
_entity.pdbx_description
1 polymer ?
#
loop_
_entity_poly.entity_id
_entity_poly.type
_entity_poly.pdbx_seq_one_letter_code
_entity_poly.pdbx_strand_id
1 'polypeptide(L)'
;SDNISFSEALLKLTDAEIDFKDDRARKINVQISSFPYQKTINDFDFNYQPQINKSAIEDLCSLRFMETKSNVVFMGTPGVGKTHLAISIGIEAATQRLSTYFINFSTLMAKIKKAIAEKREETIIKHYLKYSLLIIDEIGYLPIDKETSYVFFQLIAARYEKRSTILTTNQPFSKWGDVFGDNVIASAIIDRLVHHCEIIKISGLSYRLKGRNIFDNDEN
;
A
#
# COMPACT_ATOMS: atom_id res chain seq x y z
N SER A 1 38.26 -7.21 33.79
CA SER A 1 38.65 -7.92 32.55
C SER A 1 37.89 -9.22 32.50
N ASP A 2 36.80 -9.20 31.76
CA ASP A 2 35.96 -10.37 31.50
C ASP A 2 36.74 -11.29 30.58
N ASN A 3 37.22 -12.42 31.15
CA ASN A 3 37.92 -13.45 30.40
C ASN A 3 36.87 -14.24 29.58
N ILE A 4 36.50 -13.72 28.41
CA ILE A 4 35.57 -14.37 27.49
C ILE A 4 36.32 -15.54 26.83
N SER A 5 35.76 -16.74 26.83
CA SER A 5 36.33 -17.88 26.11
C SER A 5 36.32 -17.63 24.58
N PHE A 6 37.24 -18.27 23.85
CA PHE A 6 37.30 -18.16 22.40
C PHE A 6 35.94 -18.54 21.73
N SER A 7 35.29 -19.58 22.25
CA SER A 7 33.97 -20.00 21.75
C SER A 7 32.88 -18.92 21.95
N GLU A 8 32.87 -18.27 23.12
CA GLU A 8 31.93 -17.17 23.40
C GLU A 8 32.23 -15.93 22.54
N ALA A 9 33.52 -15.62 22.31
CA ALA A 9 33.90 -14.52 21.43
C ALA A 9 33.45 -14.80 19.98
N LEU A 10 33.65 -16.02 19.49
CA LEU A 10 33.21 -16.45 18.16
C LEU A 10 31.67 -16.39 18.02
N LEU A 11 30.95 -16.86 19.02
CA LEU A 11 29.50 -16.80 19.03
C LEU A 11 29.00 -15.34 18.94
N LYS A 12 29.52 -14.46 19.80
CA LYS A 12 29.17 -13.02 19.77
C LYS A 12 29.48 -12.35 18.43
N LEU A 13 30.61 -12.71 17.80
CA LEU A 13 30.95 -12.19 16.46
C LEU A 13 29.98 -12.70 15.39
N THR A 14 29.59 -13.98 15.48
CA THR A 14 28.65 -14.57 14.54
C THR A 14 27.25 -13.94 14.68
N ASP A 15 26.78 -13.75 15.91
CA ASP A 15 25.49 -13.08 16.18
C ASP A 15 25.51 -11.63 15.67
N ALA A 16 26.57 -10.87 15.94
CA ALA A 16 26.71 -9.51 15.44
C ALA A 16 26.73 -9.43 13.90
N GLU A 17 27.36 -10.40 13.22
CA GLU A 17 27.38 -10.47 11.75
C GLU A 17 26.01 -10.81 11.18
N ILE A 18 25.26 -11.70 11.84
CA ILE A 18 23.87 -12.03 11.48
C ILE A 18 23.00 -10.78 11.61
N ASP A 19 23.05 -10.11 12.76
CA ASP A 19 22.26 -8.90 13.01
C ASP A 19 22.58 -7.80 11.98
N PHE A 20 23.86 -7.59 11.68
CA PHE A 20 24.29 -6.62 10.68
C PHE A 20 23.75 -6.94 9.28
N LYS A 21 23.82 -8.21 8.86
CA LYS A 21 23.28 -8.67 7.58
C LYS A 21 21.78 -8.52 7.52
N ASP A 22 21.09 -8.82 8.62
CA ASP A 22 19.65 -8.70 8.74
C ASP A 22 19.19 -7.25 8.65
N ASP A 23 19.82 -6.35 9.37
CA ASP A 23 19.53 -4.92 9.31
C ASP A 23 19.79 -4.33 7.91
N ARG A 24 20.87 -4.76 7.27
CA ARG A 24 21.15 -4.35 5.89
C ARG A 24 20.11 -4.86 4.92
N ALA A 25 19.69 -6.12 5.03
CA ALA A 25 18.62 -6.69 4.18
C ALA A 25 17.29 -5.98 4.37
N ARG A 26 16.89 -5.65 5.62
CA ARG A 26 15.69 -4.86 5.93
C ARG A 26 15.74 -3.49 5.25
N LYS A 27 16.82 -2.75 5.38
CA LYS A 27 17.00 -1.43 4.74
C LYS A 27 16.90 -1.52 3.21
N ILE A 28 17.54 -2.53 2.60
CA ILE A 28 17.47 -2.75 1.16
C ILE A 28 16.03 -3.03 0.72
N ASN A 29 15.29 -3.90 1.43
CA ASN A 29 13.91 -4.22 1.10
C ASN A 29 13.01 -2.99 1.12
N VAL A 30 13.16 -2.12 2.12
CA VAL A 30 12.42 -0.85 2.17
C VAL A 30 12.78 0.06 0.99
N GLN A 31 14.06 0.15 0.62
CA GLN A 31 14.51 0.98 -0.51
C GLN A 31 13.95 0.52 -1.86
N ILE A 32 13.95 -0.80 -2.13
CA ILE A 32 13.46 -1.34 -3.41
C ILE A 32 11.93 -1.38 -3.51
N SER A 33 11.22 -1.17 -2.41
CA SER A 33 9.74 -1.15 -2.38
C SER A 33 9.13 0.09 -3.03
N SER A 34 9.94 1.06 -3.47
CA SER A 34 9.52 2.28 -4.19
C SER A 34 8.58 3.20 -3.40
N PHE A 35 8.67 3.22 -2.07
CA PHE A 35 7.92 4.17 -1.26
C PHE A 35 8.34 5.62 -1.55
N PRO A 36 7.38 6.55 -1.72
CA PRO A 36 7.70 7.96 -2.01
C PRO A 36 8.37 8.69 -0.83
N TYR A 37 8.18 8.17 0.39
CA TYR A 37 8.79 8.62 1.63
C TYR A 37 8.75 7.49 2.66
N GLN A 38 9.54 7.61 3.74
CA GLN A 38 9.55 6.63 4.83
C GLN A 38 8.90 7.27 6.06
N LYS A 39 7.63 6.95 6.29
CA LYS A 39 6.87 7.30 7.50
C LYS A 39 6.25 6.04 8.06
N THR A 40 6.48 5.84 9.35
CA THR A 40 5.95 4.69 10.09
C THR A 40 4.62 5.03 10.75
N ILE A 41 4.01 4.02 11.39
CA ILE A 41 2.79 4.22 12.17
C ILE A 41 3.00 5.18 13.36
N ASN A 42 4.23 5.25 13.91
CA ASN A 42 4.56 6.14 15.00
C ASN A 42 4.56 7.62 14.60
N ASP A 43 4.72 7.92 13.31
CA ASP A 43 4.66 9.27 12.75
C ASP A 43 3.23 9.71 12.46
N PHE A 44 2.22 8.84 12.69
CA PHE A 44 0.83 9.14 12.42
C PHE A 44 0.16 9.80 13.64
N ASP A 45 -0.45 10.96 13.43
CA ASP A 45 -1.14 11.71 14.48
C ASP A 45 -2.60 11.23 14.63
N PHE A 46 -2.81 10.21 15.45
CA PHE A 46 -4.14 9.67 15.76
C PHE A 46 -5.02 10.68 16.52
N ASN A 47 -4.43 11.62 17.24
CA ASN A 47 -5.20 12.66 17.96
C ASN A 47 -5.86 13.63 16.96
N TYR A 48 -5.22 13.87 15.83
CA TYR A 48 -5.80 14.68 14.74
C TYR A 48 -6.88 13.93 13.96
N GLN A 49 -6.85 12.60 13.96
CA GLN A 49 -7.81 11.73 13.28
C GLN A 49 -8.46 10.76 14.28
N PRO A 50 -9.25 11.26 15.25
CA PRO A 50 -9.76 10.43 16.35
C PRO A 50 -10.77 9.37 15.91
N GLN A 51 -11.29 9.44 14.69
CA GLN A 51 -12.23 8.47 14.14
C GLN A 51 -11.54 7.19 13.63
N ILE A 52 -10.21 7.21 13.49
CA ILE A 52 -9.46 6.01 13.09
C ILE A 52 -9.28 5.13 14.31
N ASN A 53 -9.72 3.89 14.22
CA ASN A 53 -9.45 2.88 15.24
C ASN A 53 -7.96 2.51 15.20
N LYS A 54 -7.19 3.05 16.14
CA LYS A 54 -5.75 2.81 16.25
C LYS A 54 -5.43 1.31 16.37
N SER A 55 -6.20 0.57 17.17
CA SER A 55 -6.00 -0.87 17.36
C SER A 55 -6.19 -1.66 16.07
N ALA A 56 -7.16 -1.29 15.22
CA ALA A 56 -7.34 -1.91 13.91
C ALA A 56 -6.13 -1.67 12.99
N ILE A 57 -5.55 -0.47 13.03
CA ILE A 57 -4.34 -0.17 12.25
C ILE A 57 -3.12 -0.94 12.81
N GLU A 58 -2.98 -1.05 14.12
CA GLU A 58 -1.93 -1.85 14.76
C GLU A 58 -2.08 -3.34 14.42
N ASP A 59 -3.30 -3.85 14.32
CA ASP A 59 -3.55 -5.21 13.87
C ASP A 59 -3.15 -5.41 12.41
N LEU A 60 -3.43 -4.47 11.53
CA LEU A 60 -2.93 -4.50 10.14
C LEU A 60 -1.40 -4.46 10.06
N CYS A 61 -0.73 -3.72 10.96
CA CYS A 61 0.73 -3.73 11.07
C CYS A 61 1.30 -5.08 11.55
N SER A 62 0.49 -5.92 12.20
CA SER A 62 0.89 -7.31 12.51
C SER A 62 1.01 -8.20 11.28
N LEU A 63 0.50 -7.77 10.13
CA LEU A 63 0.52 -8.43 8.82
C LEU A 63 -0.27 -9.75 8.74
N ARG A 64 -1.08 -10.09 9.75
CA ARG A 64 -1.92 -11.31 9.74
C ARG A 64 -2.84 -11.39 8.54
N PHE A 65 -3.34 -10.25 8.03
CA PHE A 65 -4.15 -10.21 6.81
C PHE A 65 -3.41 -10.77 5.57
N MET A 66 -2.09 -10.74 5.56
CA MET A 66 -1.28 -11.30 4.46
C MET A 66 -1.23 -12.83 4.49
N GLU A 67 -1.37 -13.45 5.66
CA GLU A 67 -1.43 -14.91 5.80
C GLU A 67 -2.70 -15.45 5.13
N THR A 68 -3.82 -14.76 5.32
CA THR A 68 -5.13 -15.07 4.72
C THR A 68 -5.30 -14.54 3.30
N LYS A 69 -4.28 -13.88 2.74
CA LYS A 69 -4.33 -13.24 1.41
C LYS A 69 -5.43 -12.18 1.28
N SER A 70 -5.84 -11.61 2.42
CA SER A 70 -6.82 -10.54 2.46
C SER A 70 -6.26 -9.23 1.92
N ASN A 71 -7.15 -8.37 1.44
CA ASN A 71 -6.84 -7.03 0.95
C ASN A 71 -7.15 -5.98 2.03
N VAL A 72 -6.65 -4.76 1.84
CA VAL A 72 -7.00 -3.60 2.66
C VAL A 72 -7.36 -2.43 1.76
N VAL A 73 -8.47 -1.76 2.05
CA VAL A 73 -8.87 -0.56 1.32
C VAL A 73 -8.98 0.62 2.29
N PHE A 74 -8.14 1.62 2.11
CA PHE A 74 -8.28 2.91 2.77
C PHE A 74 -9.13 3.84 1.91
N MET A 75 -10.31 4.23 2.41
CA MET A 75 -11.25 5.09 1.71
C MET A 75 -11.47 6.38 2.52
N GLY A 76 -11.49 7.54 1.85
CA GLY A 76 -11.77 8.82 2.51
C GLY A 76 -11.32 10.03 1.71
N THR A 77 -11.63 11.23 2.23
CA THR A 77 -11.29 12.49 1.58
C THR A 77 -9.78 12.71 1.41
N PRO A 78 -9.33 13.59 0.52
CA PRO A 78 -7.92 13.93 0.38
C PRO A 78 -7.31 14.48 1.68
N GLY A 79 -6.07 14.09 1.97
CA GLY A 79 -5.30 14.63 3.11
C GLY A 79 -5.56 14.00 4.48
N VAL A 80 -6.46 13.01 4.61
CA VAL A 80 -6.80 12.36 5.90
C VAL A 80 -5.78 11.28 6.34
N GLY A 81 -4.74 11.00 5.55
CA GLY A 81 -3.66 10.09 5.96
C GLY A 81 -3.69 8.69 5.35
N LYS A 82 -4.59 8.39 4.38
CA LYS A 82 -4.69 7.06 3.72
C LYS A 82 -3.35 6.52 3.22
N THR A 83 -2.65 7.31 2.43
CA THR A 83 -1.34 6.95 1.86
C THR A 83 -0.29 6.74 2.95
N HIS A 84 -0.31 7.54 4.03
CA HIS A 84 0.60 7.36 5.16
C HIS A 84 0.39 5.99 5.82
N LEU A 85 -0.85 5.62 6.14
CA LEU A 85 -1.16 4.32 6.75
C LEU A 85 -0.79 3.15 5.81
N ALA A 86 -1.10 3.26 4.52
CA ALA A 86 -0.73 2.25 3.53
C ALA A 86 0.80 2.05 3.46
N ILE A 87 1.57 3.15 3.45
CA ILE A 87 3.04 3.11 3.45
C ILE A 87 3.57 2.52 4.76
N SER A 88 3.01 2.90 5.92
CA SER A 88 3.44 2.37 7.22
C SER A 88 3.33 0.85 7.29
N ILE A 89 2.20 0.28 6.84
CA ILE A 89 2.01 -1.16 6.76
C ILE A 89 2.98 -1.78 5.73
N GLY A 90 3.20 -1.10 4.62
CA GLY A 90 4.15 -1.55 3.59
C GLY A 90 5.60 -1.58 4.08
N ILE A 91 6.03 -0.58 4.87
CA ILE A 91 7.36 -0.55 5.48
C ILE A 91 7.49 -1.71 6.47
N GLU A 92 6.47 -1.98 7.28
CA GLU A 92 6.46 -3.12 8.19
C GLU A 92 6.64 -4.44 7.42
N ALA A 93 5.87 -4.64 6.35
CA ALA A 93 6.00 -5.83 5.50
C ALA A 93 7.39 -5.96 4.87
N ALA A 94 7.94 -4.87 4.33
CA ALA A 94 9.29 -4.86 3.73
C ALA A 94 10.37 -5.15 4.79
N THR A 95 10.21 -4.64 6.01
CA THR A 95 11.10 -4.89 7.15
C THR A 95 11.08 -6.36 7.57
N GLN A 96 9.92 -7.00 7.49
CA GLN A 96 9.76 -8.45 7.72
C GLN A 96 10.15 -9.30 6.48
N ARG A 97 10.85 -8.72 5.50
CA ARG A 97 11.34 -9.36 4.28
C ARG A 97 10.26 -9.89 3.35
N LEU A 98 9.03 -9.40 3.48
CA LEU A 98 7.98 -9.68 2.51
C LEU A 98 8.16 -8.77 1.29
N SER A 99 8.17 -9.37 0.09
CA SER A 99 8.34 -8.60 -1.15
C SER A 99 7.18 -7.61 -1.32
N THR A 100 7.49 -6.33 -1.18
CA THR A 100 6.50 -5.24 -1.19
C THR A 100 6.80 -4.27 -2.33
N TYR A 101 5.76 -3.71 -2.93
CA TYR A 101 5.91 -2.68 -3.95
C TYR A 101 4.80 -1.64 -3.85
N PHE A 102 5.20 -0.38 -3.86
CA PHE A 102 4.29 0.77 -3.89
C PHE A 102 4.24 1.35 -5.30
N ILE A 103 3.05 1.66 -5.78
CA ILE A 103 2.84 2.37 -7.03
C ILE A 103 1.60 3.26 -6.94
N ASN A 104 1.70 4.48 -7.48
CA ASN A 104 0.53 5.31 -7.71
C ASN A 104 -0.30 4.75 -8.87
N PHE A 105 -1.64 4.80 -8.74
CA PHE A 105 -2.56 4.24 -9.73
C PHE A 105 -2.34 4.82 -11.14
N SER A 106 -2.16 6.13 -11.26
CA SER A 106 -1.92 6.76 -12.57
C SER A 106 -0.65 6.24 -13.24
N THR A 107 0.42 6.03 -12.46
CA THR A 107 1.68 5.46 -12.96
C THR A 107 1.50 4.00 -13.38
N LEU A 108 0.72 3.22 -12.62
CA LEU A 108 0.40 1.84 -12.99
C LEU A 108 -0.38 1.79 -14.29
N MET A 109 -1.40 2.65 -14.46
CA MET A 109 -2.19 2.73 -15.69
C MET A 109 -1.32 3.13 -16.90
N ALA A 110 -0.43 4.10 -16.75
CA ALA A 110 0.50 4.48 -17.80
C ALA A 110 1.42 3.32 -18.22
N LYS A 111 1.91 2.52 -17.26
CA LYS A 111 2.72 1.33 -17.55
C LYS A 111 1.92 0.23 -18.22
N ILE A 112 0.66 -0.01 -17.81
CA ILE A 112 -0.24 -0.97 -18.46
C ILE A 112 -0.50 -0.53 -19.89
N LYS A 113 -0.84 0.74 -20.14
CA LYS A 113 -1.09 1.29 -21.47
C LYS A 113 0.12 1.11 -22.40
N LYS A 114 1.32 1.35 -21.87
CA LYS A 114 2.57 1.10 -22.62
C LYS A 114 2.71 -0.41 -22.93
N ALA A 115 2.45 -1.29 -21.98
CA ALA A 115 2.54 -2.73 -22.18
C ALA A 115 1.55 -3.24 -23.23
N ILE A 116 0.33 -2.70 -23.29
CA ILE A 116 -0.67 -2.98 -24.33
C ILE A 116 -0.13 -2.59 -25.71
N ALA A 117 0.38 -1.36 -25.84
CA ALA A 117 0.96 -0.90 -27.12
C ALA A 117 2.13 -1.76 -27.59
N GLU A 118 2.87 -2.37 -26.67
CA GLU A 118 4.00 -3.27 -26.94
C GLU A 118 3.60 -4.75 -27.02
N LYS A 119 2.31 -5.11 -26.85
CA LYS A 119 1.78 -6.48 -26.77
C LYS A 119 2.47 -7.33 -25.69
N ARG A 120 2.66 -6.75 -24.49
CA ARG A 120 3.40 -7.32 -23.35
C ARG A 120 2.60 -7.34 -22.07
N GLU A 121 1.26 -7.46 -22.16
CA GLU A 121 0.32 -7.42 -21.04
C GLU A 121 0.61 -8.50 -20.00
N GLU A 122 0.92 -9.72 -20.46
CA GLU A 122 1.31 -10.80 -19.54
C GLU A 122 2.57 -10.48 -18.74
N THR A 123 3.53 -9.79 -19.35
CA THR A 123 4.79 -9.46 -18.69
C THR A 123 4.56 -8.50 -17.54
N ILE A 124 3.71 -7.49 -17.72
CA ILE A 124 3.40 -6.53 -16.67
C ILE A 124 2.58 -7.17 -15.55
N ILE A 125 1.64 -8.05 -15.87
CA ILE A 125 0.87 -8.82 -14.86
C ILE A 125 1.82 -9.69 -14.04
N LYS A 126 2.69 -10.48 -14.67
CA LYS A 126 3.70 -11.30 -14.00
C LYS A 126 4.64 -10.48 -13.13
N HIS A 127 5.00 -9.27 -13.58
CA HIS A 127 5.85 -8.36 -12.80
C HIS A 127 5.22 -7.96 -11.47
N TYR A 128 3.94 -7.57 -11.44
CA TYR A 128 3.26 -7.18 -10.20
C TYR A 128 2.75 -8.38 -9.39
N LEU A 129 2.56 -9.54 -10.01
CA LEU A 129 2.14 -10.77 -9.31
C LEU A 129 3.24 -11.31 -8.36
N LYS A 130 4.53 -11.04 -8.65
CA LYS A 130 5.64 -11.51 -7.81
C LYS A 130 5.67 -10.91 -6.40
N TYR A 131 5.09 -9.71 -6.21
CA TYR A 131 5.09 -9.04 -4.92
C TYR A 131 4.05 -9.65 -3.98
N SER A 132 4.47 -9.99 -2.76
CA SER A 132 3.57 -10.50 -1.71
C SER A 132 2.55 -9.44 -1.29
N LEU A 133 3.00 -8.17 -1.21
CA LEU A 133 2.16 -7.01 -0.96
C LEU A 133 2.31 -5.99 -2.09
N LEU A 134 1.22 -5.64 -2.75
CA LEU A 134 1.16 -4.55 -3.72
C LEU A 134 0.32 -3.40 -3.15
N ILE A 135 0.90 -2.21 -3.08
CA ILE A 135 0.19 -1.01 -2.65
C ILE A 135 -0.10 -0.17 -3.88
N ILE A 136 -1.38 0.07 -4.15
CA ILE A 136 -1.85 0.90 -5.26
C ILE A 136 -2.52 2.14 -4.68
N ASP A 137 -1.87 3.29 -4.84
CA ASP A 137 -2.29 4.53 -4.21
C ASP A 137 -3.09 5.41 -5.17
N GLU A 138 -4.10 6.10 -4.63
CA GLU A 138 -4.90 7.12 -5.32
C GLU A 138 -5.76 6.60 -6.49
N ILE A 139 -6.50 5.50 -6.28
CA ILE A 139 -7.50 5.07 -7.27
C ILE A 139 -8.65 6.08 -7.35
N GLY A 140 -9.02 6.49 -8.57
CA GLY A 140 -10.23 7.27 -8.84
C GLY A 140 -10.04 8.73 -9.17
N TYR A 141 -8.81 9.21 -9.39
CA TYR A 141 -8.58 10.61 -9.78
C TYR A 141 -8.84 10.90 -11.25
N LEU A 142 -8.62 9.94 -12.14
CA LEU A 142 -8.80 10.11 -13.58
C LEU A 142 -9.48 8.88 -14.17
N PRO A 143 -10.42 9.05 -15.13
CA PRO A 143 -11.00 7.95 -15.87
C PRO A 143 -9.93 7.29 -16.76
N ILE A 144 -10.04 5.98 -16.92
CA ILE A 144 -9.18 5.17 -17.78
C ILE A 144 -9.99 4.51 -18.89
N ASP A 145 -9.33 4.19 -20.00
CA ASP A 145 -9.95 3.50 -21.12
C ASP A 145 -10.25 2.02 -20.80
N LYS A 146 -11.19 1.45 -21.55
CA LYS A 146 -11.71 0.10 -21.32
C LYS A 146 -10.63 -0.99 -21.45
N GLU A 147 -9.69 -0.85 -22.36
CA GLU A 147 -8.64 -1.83 -22.61
C GLU A 147 -7.65 -1.87 -21.44
N THR A 148 -7.22 -0.69 -20.98
CA THR A 148 -6.38 -0.55 -19.77
C THR A 148 -7.11 -1.10 -18.52
N SER A 149 -8.42 -0.83 -18.38
CA SER A 149 -9.25 -1.36 -17.30
C SER A 149 -9.31 -2.88 -17.29
N TYR A 150 -9.40 -3.50 -18.48
CA TYR A 150 -9.42 -4.95 -18.61
C TYR A 150 -8.10 -5.59 -18.16
N VAL A 151 -6.96 -5.03 -18.54
CA VAL A 151 -5.65 -5.53 -18.08
C VAL A 151 -5.46 -5.33 -16.57
N PHE A 152 -5.95 -4.21 -16.02
CA PHE A 152 -5.96 -4.00 -14.58
C PHE A 152 -6.84 -5.03 -13.86
N PHE A 153 -8.03 -5.32 -14.39
CA PHE A 153 -8.87 -6.41 -13.90
C PHE A 153 -8.13 -7.75 -13.89
N GLN A 154 -7.42 -8.09 -14.99
CA GLN A 154 -6.63 -9.32 -15.06
C GLN A 154 -5.54 -9.37 -13.98
N LEU A 155 -4.89 -8.24 -13.68
CA LEU A 155 -3.91 -8.15 -12.59
C LEU A 155 -4.57 -8.43 -11.23
N ILE A 156 -5.71 -7.81 -10.94
CA ILE A 156 -6.43 -8.04 -9.68
C ILE A 156 -6.91 -9.51 -9.58
N ALA A 157 -7.45 -10.07 -10.68
CA ALA A 157 -7.86 -11.47 -10.74
C ALA A 157 -6.68 -12.44 -10.55
N ALA A 158 -5.51 -12.14 -11.09
CA ALA A 158 -4.31 -12.95 -10.91
C ALA A 158 -3.79 -12.93 -9.46
N ARG A 159 -4.02 -11.83 -8.73
CA ARG A 159 -3.64 -11.68 -7.31
C ARG A 159 -4.68 -12.23 -6.33
N TYR A 160 -5.93 -12.32 -6.75
CA TYR A 160 -7.05 -12.77 -5.93
C TYR A 160 -6.74 -14.10 -5.23
N GLU A 161 -6.91 -14.17 -3.91
CA GLU A 161 -6.60 -15.30 -3.01
C GLU A 161 -5.15 -15.82 -3.03
N LYS A 162 -4.25 -15.13 -3.72
CA LYS A 162 -2.84 -15.53 -3.83
C LYS A 162 -1.88 -14.52 -3.22
N ARG A 163 -2.23 -13.25 -3.26
CA ARG A 163 -1.40 -12.13 -2.81
C ARG A 163 -2.27 -11.01 -2.24
N SER A 164 -1.78 -10.32 -1.24
CA SER A 164 -2.48 -9.19 -0.64
C SER A 164 -2.25 -7.89 -1.41
N THR A 165 -3.28 -7.05 -1.44
CA THR A 165 -3.22 -5.73 -2.06
C THR A 165 -3.76 -4.68 -1.10
N ILE A 166 -3.03 -3.58 -0.92
CA ILE A 166 -3.53 -2.39 -0.22
C ILE A 166 -3.90 -1.36 -1.27
N LEU A 167 -5.08 -0.77 -1.14
CA LEU A 167 -5.57 0.27 -2.03
C LEU A 167 -5.90 1.53 -1.24
N THR A 168 -5.64 2.68 -1.82
CA THR A 168 -6.20 3.94 -1.32
C THR A 168 -7.09 4.58 -2.36
N THR A 169 -8.21 5.14 -1.92
CA THR A 169 -9.16 5.82 -2.81
C THR A 169 -9.86 6.97 -2.09
N ASN A 170 -10.18 8.01 -2.84
CA ASN A 170 -11.07 9.09 -2.41
C ASN A 170 -12.49 8.93 -2.97
N GLN A 171 -12.72 7.94 -3.82
CA GLN A 171 -14.01 7.67 -4.45
C GLN A 171 -14.71 6.48 -3.80
N PRO A 172 -16.02 6.56 -3.54
CA PRO A 172 -16.80 5.39 -3.15
C PRO A 172 -16.87 4.38 -4.31
N PHE A 173 -17.01 3.11 -3.99
CA PHE A 173 -17.10 2.03 -4.99
C PHE A 173 -18.21 2.26 -6.03
N SER A 174 -19.32 2.93 -5.65
CA SER A 174 -20.39 3.29 -6.57
C SER A 174 -19.97 4.20 -7.72
N LYS A 175 -18.82 4.88 -7.60
CA LYS A 175 -18.25 5.75 -8.64
C LYS A 175 -17.15 5.07 -9.48
N TRP A 176 -16.83 3.82 -9.18
CA TRP A 176 -15.75 3.13 -9.90
C TRP A 176 -16.13 2.79 -11.34
N GLY A 177 -17.43 2.69 -11.68
CA GLY A 177 -17.88 2.61 -13.07
C GLY A 177 -17.37 3.78 -13.93
N ASP A 178 -17.42 4.99 -13.38
CA ASP A 178 -16.92 6.19 -14.06
C ASP A 178 -15.39 6.18 -14.20
N VAL A 179 -14.68 5.61 -13.22
CA VAL A 179 -13.22 5.51 -13.23
C VAL A 179 -12.74 4.50 -14.27
N PHE A 180 -13.37 3.33 -14.33
CA PHE A 180 -12.94 2.22 -15.20
C PHE A 180 -13.64 2.25 -16.57
N GLY A 181 -14.53 3.22 -16.83
CA GLY A 181 -15.23 3.39 -18.10
C GLY A 181 -16.17 2.23 -18.48
N ASP A 182 -16.40 1.29 -17.56
CA ASP A 182 -17.27 0.12 -17.75
C ASP A 182 -17.74 -0.42 -16.39
N ASN A 183 -19.07 -0.41 -16.18
CA ASN A 183 -19.66 -0.85 -14.91
C ASN A 183 -19.46 -2.35 -14.65
N VAL A 184 -19.37 -3.18 -15.69
CA VAL A 184 -19.19 -4.63 -15.54
C VAL A 184 -17.76 -4.92 -15.07
N ILE A 185 -16.78 -4.27 -15.70
CA ILE A 185 -15.36 -4.39 -15.30
C ILE A 185 -15.17 -3.86 -13.88
N ALA A 186 -15.73 -2.68 -13.56
CA ALA A 186 -15.67 -2.10 -12.23
C ALA A 186 -16.26 -3.04 -11.17
N SER A 187 -17.45 -3.60 -11.41
CA SER A 187 -18.09 -4.55 -10.51
C SER A 187 -17.23 -5.80 -10.30
N ALA A 188 -16.62 -6.33 -11.36
CA ALA A 188 -15.78 -7.51 -11.29
C ALA A 188 -14.45 -7.25 -10.54
N ILE A 189 -13.90 -6.03 -10.62
CA ILE A 189 -12.75 -5.59 -9.83
C ILE A 189 -13.12 -5.49 -8.36
N ILE A 190 -14.23 -4.81 -8.06
CA ILE A 190 -14.72 -4.61 -6.68
C ILE A 190 -14.99 -5.95 -6.02
N ASP A 191 -15.71 -6.87 -6.69
CA ASP A 191 -16.03 -8.20 -6.18
C ASP A 191 -14.78 -8.93 -5.69
N ARG A 192 -13.72 -8.99 -6.50
CA ARG A 192 -12.47 -9.65 -6.12
C ARG A 192 -11.67 -8.95 -5.04
N LEU A 193 -11.73 -7.62 -5.02
CA LEU A 193 -11.02 -6.84 -4.01
C LEU A 193 -11.69 -6.93 -2.65
N VAL A 194 -13.03 -6.93 -2.62
CA VAL A 194 -13.82 -6.79 -1.38
C VAL A 194 -14.16 -8.14 -0.75
N HIS A 195 -14.10 -9.23 -1.50
CA HIS A 195 -14.46 -10.58 -1.00
C HIS A 195 -13.71 -10.96 0.29
N HIS A 196 -12.39 -10.71 0.34
CA HIS A 196 -11.57 -10.85 1.54
C HIS A 196 -10.87 -9.52 1.78
N CYS A 197 -11.53 -8.56 2.43
CA CYS A 197 -11.02 -7.20 2.53
C CYS A 197 -11.38 -6.53 3.84
N GLU A 198 -10.42 -5.86 4.43
CA GLU A 198 -10.67 -4.89 5.50
C GLU A 198 -10.80 -3.48 4.90
N ILE A 199 -11.96 -2.85 5.11
CA ILE A 199 -12.24 -1.51 4.58
C ILE A 199 -12.15 -0.50 5.72
N ILE A 200 -11.13 0.36 5.68
CA ILE A 200 -10.91 1.43 6.63
C ILE A 200 -11.41 2.74 6.02
N LYS A 201 -12.57 3.21 6.50
CA LYS A 201 -13.11 4.52 6.12
C LYS A 201 -12.56 5.58 7.04
N ILE A 202 -11.93 6.60 6.45
CA ILE A 202 -11.34 7.72 7.17
C ILE A 202 -12.09 9.00 6.77
N SER A 203 -12.82 9.57 7.73
CA SER A 203 -13.48 10.86 7.60
C SER A 203 -12.83 11.84 8.55
N GLY A 204 -12.67 13.09 8.12
CA GLY A 204 -12.04 14.11 8.97
C GLY A 204 -11.43 15.24 8.15
N LEU A 205 -10.79 16.15 8.87
CA LEU A 205 -10.10 17.29 8.26
C LEU A 205 -8.79 16.87 7.60
N SER A 206 -8.44 17.55 6.53
CA SER A 206 -7.17 17.32 5.86
C SER A 206 -5.99 17.70 6.77
N TYR A 207 -5.10 16.75 7.06
CA TYR A 207 -3.86 17.02 7.80
C TYR A 207 -2.94 18.00 7.06
N ARG A 208 -3.05 18.11 5.75
CA ARG A 208 -2.28 19.07 4.91
C ARG A 208 -2.68 20.51 5.21
N LEU A 209 -3.85 20.73 5.80
CA LEU A 209 -4.39 22.04 6.18
C LEU A 209 -4.18 22.36 7.67
N LYS A 210 -3.56 21.44 8.44
CA LYS A 210 -3.30 21.63 9.86
C LYS A 210 -2.48 22.92 10.07
N GLY A 211 -3.03 23.83 10.87
CA GLY A 211 -2.38 25.12 11.19
C GLY A 211 -2.40 26.17 10.07
N ARG A 212 -3.18 25.95 9.00
CA ARG A 212 -3.43 26.97 7.97
C ARG A 212 -4.85 27.51 8.13
N ASN A 213 -5.00 28.79 8.47
CA ASN A 213 -6.27 29.51 8.39
C ASN A 213 -6.54 29.83 6.92
N ILE A 214 -7.22 28.92 6.19
CA ILE A 214 -7.53 29.12 4.78
C ILE A 214 -8.91 29.78 4.60
N PHE A 215 -9.72 29.85 5.65
CA PHE A 215 -11.10 30.33 5.59
C PHE A 215 -11.34 31.71 6.24
N ASP A 216 -10.29 32.41 6.70
CA ASP A 216 -10.46 33.73 7.39
C ASP A 216 -10.32 34.97 6.48
N ASN A 217 -10.30 34.82 5.14
CA ASN A 217 -10.08 35.95 4.22
C ASN A 217 -11.28 36.34 3.34
N ASP A 218 -12.50 35.87 3.61
CA ASP A 218 -13.68 36.26 2.80
C ASP A 218 -14.68 37.14 3.57
N GLU A 219 -14.24 37.85 4.64
CA GLU A 219 -15.03 38.96 5.22
C GLU A 219 -14.14 40.22 5.29
N ASN A 220 -14.10 41.00 4.17
CA ASN A 220 -13.96 42.45 4.14
C ASN A 220 -14.42 43.01 2.81
#